data_20118caf58a5d69f603b06fbdda7ed65
#
_entry.id   20118caf58a5d69f603b06fbdda7ed65
#
_cell.length_a   1.000
_cell.length_b   1.000
_cell.length_c   1.000
_cell.angle_alpha   90.00
_cell.angle_beta   90.00
_cell.angle_gamma   90.00
#
_symmetry.space_group_name_H-M   'P 1'
#
loop_
_entity.id
_entity.type
_entity.pdbx_description
1 polymer ?
#
loop_
_entity_poly.entity_id
_entity_poly.type
_entity_poly.pdbx_seq_one_letter_code
_entity_poly.pdbx_strand_id
1 'polypeptide(L)'
;MQQHSMKSNGYLSRAGTLALLVGGLTAISMTASASPQGGGGSPDLDLPDTLQLDCVIRDFKPKQWEGGHPDFESFGGTTTVGLVADTLSEDGKPYSSGNLRGFKIQSEFKDSQGRNINPSMYDPDQGDRAGSLVSGPNSNGFTSSERFDQWYRDVPGVNLSQSIQLTLNRVPGTDRYVFDSATDTEHGTHGFFPINGELYGDFRSDRNYHFTTEINTEFTFHRDTGQIFKFTGDDDVWVYIDGQLVVDLGGLHPKREQFLDLDRLEWLQDGRTYTLDIFHAERRFSGSNFRVETTLQLRSIELPPTAALYD
;
A
#
# COMPACT_ATOMS: atom_id res chain seq x y z
N MET A 1 -60.05 -19.82 2.55
CA MET A 1 -60.20 -21.27 2.69
C MET A 1 -58.87 -21.87 2.95
N GLN A 2 -58.73 -22.34 4.03
CA GLN A 2 -58.17 -23.30 5.00
C GLN A 2 -56.77 -22.90 5.42
N GLN A 3 -56.49 -22.48 6.61
CA GLN A 3 -56.45 -22.91 8.03
C GLN A 3 -56.11 -24.38 8.23
N HIS A 4 -54.99 -24.60 8.95
CA HIS A 4 -54.81 -25.53 10.07
C HIS A 4 -53.31 -25.73 10.29
N SER A 5 -52.72 -25.91 11.48
CA SER A 5 -53.12 -25.89 12.89
C SER A 5 -51.81 -26.15 13.70
N MET A 6 -51.71 -25.50 14.82
CA MET A 6 -50.72 -25.77 15.89
C MET A 6 -50.74 -27.20 16.39
N LYS A 7 -49.60 -27.69 16.89
CA LYS A 7 -49.58 -28.56 18.10
C LYS A 7 -48.31 -28.33 18.92
N SER A 8 -48.55 -27.94 20.15
CA SER A 8 -47.68 -27.96 21.33
C SER A 8 -47.68 -29.33 22.00
N ASN A 9 -46.62 -29.67 22.73
CA ASN A 9 -46.54 -30.46 23.95
C ASN A 9 -45.08 -30.83 24.18
N GLY A 10 -44.47 -30.89 25.35
CA GLY A 10 -44.92 -30.79 26.70
C GLY A 10 -43.75 -31.14 27.63
N TYR A 11 -43.75 -30.63 28.78
CA TYR A 11 -42.82 -30.81 29.92
C TYR A 11 -42.53 -32.27 30.28
N LEU A 12 -41.29 -32.50 30.81
CA LEU A 12 -41.12 -33.39 31.96
C LEU A 12 -39.82 -33.11 32.72
N SER A 13 -39.99 -32.66 33.97
CA SER A 13 -38.98 -32.54 35.03
C SER A 13 -38.66 -33.92 35.61
N ARG A 14 -37.45 -34.13 36.05
CA ARG A 14 -37.14 -35.07 37.12
C ARG A 14 -35.99 -34.57 37.99
N ALA A 15 -36.34 -34.34 39.22
CA ALA A 15 -35.44 -34.14 40.35
C ALA A 15 -35.04 -35.55 40.95
N GLY A 16 -33.93 -35.58 41.61
CA GLY A 16 -33.49 -36.67 42.47
C GLY A 16 -31.96 -36.68 42.53
N THR A 17 -31.25 -36.63 43.56
CA THR A 17 -31.31 -36.94 44.96
C THR A 17 -29.91 -36.72 45.52
N LEU A 18 -29.84 -36.03 46.62
CA LEU A 18 -28.66 -35.69 47.44
C LEU A 18 -28.06 -36.99 48.06
N ALA A 19 -26.72 -37.15 47.98
CA ALA A 19 -25.99 -38.07 48.84
C ALA A 19 -24.78 -37.39 49.46
N LEU A 20 -24.85 -37.11 50.75
CA LEU A 20 -23.73 -36.73 51.62
C LEU A 20 -22.84 -37.93 51.86
N LEU A 21 -21.53 -37.76 51.70
CA LEU A 21 -20.52 -38.64 52.30
C LEU A 21 -19.44 -37.75 52.95
N VAL A 22 -19.41 -37.88 54.30
CA VAL A 22 -18.39 -37.31 55.18
C VAL A 22 -17.19 -38.24 55.20
N GLY A 23 -15.98 -37.71 55.06
CA GLY A 23 -14.77 -38.56 55.23
C GLY A 23 -13.46 -37.82 55.04
N GLY A 24 -12.78 -37.48 56.14
CA GLY A 24 -11.32 -37.54 56.26
C GLY A 24 -10.54 -36.25 55.89
N LEU A 25 -10.24 -35.40 56.86
CA LEU A 25 -9.13 -34.44 56.81
C LEU A 25 -7.79 -35.18 56.87
N THR A 26 -7.01 -35.11 55.80
CA THR A 26 -5.55 -35.27 55.85
C THR A 26 -4.92 -33.99 55.37
N ALA A 27 -4.26 -33.28 56.30
CA ALA A 27 -3.49 -32.08 56.02
C ALA A 27 -2.24 -32.48 55.22
N ILE A 28 -2.19 -32.10 53.96
CA ILE A 28 -0.98 -32.15 53.13
C ILE A 28 -0.41 -30.75 53.13
N SER A 29 0.76 -30.59 53.77
CA SER A 29 1.57 -29.40 53.67
C SER A 29 2.04 -29.19 52.25
N MET A 30 1.41 -28.26 51.54
CA MET A 30 1.94 -27.78 50.25
C MET A 30 3.03 -26.75 50.50
N THR A 31 4.28 -27.15 50.27
CA THR A 31 5.37 -26.19 50.08
C THR A 31 5.07 -25.44 48.78
N ALA A 32 4.83 -24.15 48.90
CA ALA A 32 4.69 -23.25 47.77
C ALA A 32 6.06 -23.16 47.07
N SER A 33 6.23 -23.87 45.99
CA SER A 33 7.33 -23.60 45.02
C SER A 33 6.97 -22.27 44.31
N ALA A 34 7.76 -21.23 44.59
CA ALA A 34 7.71 -20.00 43.84
C ALA A 34 8.05 -20.33 42.37
N SER A 35 7.08 -20.22 41.49
CA SER A 35 7.31 -20.20 40.05
C SER A 35 8.14 -18.95 39.72
N PRO A 36 9.21 -19.06 38.96
CA PRO A 36 9.88 -17.87 38.46
C PRO A 36 8.86 -17.12 37.57
N GLN A 37 8.58 -15.88 37.90
CA GLN A 37 7.91 -14.94 37.00
C GLN A 37 8.85 -14.77 35.81
N GLY A 38 8.64 -15.58 34.78
CA GLY A 38 9.19 -15.33 33.46
C GLY A 38 8.54 -14.06 32.94
N GLY A 39 9.26 -12.95 32.95
CA GLY A 39 8.91 -11.79 32.16
C GLY A 39 8.83 -12.27 30.71
N GLY A 40 7.62 -12.37 30.18
CA GLY A 40 7.36 -12.56 28.76
C GLY A 40 7.74 -11.28 28.03
N GLY A 41 9.02 -11.04 27.85
CA GLY A 41 9.51 -10.20 26.77
C GLY A 41 9.17 -10.97 25.48
N SER A 42 8.43 -10.35 24.59
CA SER A 42 8.36 -10.83 23.20
C SER A 42 9.80 -11.08 22.75
N PRO A 43 10.09 -12.18 22.03
CA PRO A 43 11.41 -12.39 21.50
C PRO A 43 11.81 -11.12 20.75
N ASP A 44 12.93 -10.53 21.13
CA ASP A 44 13.50 -9.40 20.40
C ASP A 44 13.81 -9.97 19.02
N LEU A 45 12.95 -9.63 18.05
CA LEU A 45 13.16 -10.04 16.68
C LEU A 45 14.49 -9.40 16.28
N ASP A 46 15.45 -10.19 15.87
CA ASP A 46 16.76 -9.73 15.35
C ASP A 46 16.54 -9.07 13.97
N LEU A 47 15.76 -7.98 14.00
CA LEU A 47 15.36 -7.19 12.82
C LEU A 47 16.05 -5.83 12.90
N PRO A 48 16.51 -5.28 11.77
CA PRO A 48 17.11 -3.96 11.74
C PRO A 48 16.12 -2.90 12.23
N ASP A 49 16.61 -1.84 12.86
CA ASP A 49 15.79 -0.73 13.31
C ASP A 49 15.27 0.13 12.14
N THR A 50 15.96 0.09 11.01
CA THR A 50 15.60 0.83 9.79
C THR A 50 15.79 -0.02 8.54
N LEU A 51 14.99 0.29 7.51
CA LEU A 51 15.23 -0.16 6.13
C LEU A 51 15.51 1.08 5.28
N GLN A 52 16.52 0.99 4.43
CA GLN A 52 16.88 2.04 3.47
C GLN A 52 16.37 1.65 2.09
N LEU A 53 15.62 2.54 1.44
CA LEU A 53 15.10 2.33 0.10
C LEU A 53 15.67 3.39 -0.84
N ASP A 54 16.37 2.96 -1.87
CA ASP A 54 16.85 3.84 -2.92
C ASP A 54 15.68 4.20 -3.83
N CYS A 55 15.56 5.48 -4.15
CA CYS A 55 14.48 6.03 -4.95
C CYS A 55 15.04 6.88 -6.09
N VAL A 56 14.43 6.80 -7.25
CA VAL A 56 14.66 7.74 -8.35
C VAL A 56 13.52 8.73 -8.41
N ILE A 57 13.84 10.00 -8.27
CA ILE A 57 12.90 11.12 -8.45
C ILE A 57 13.10 11.69 -9.84
N ARG A 58 12.00 11.92 -10.58
CA ARG A 58 12.02 12.63 -11.87
C ARG A 58 11.16 13.87 -11.78
N ASP A 59 11.78 15.02 -11.99
CA ASP A 59 11.15 16.33 -11.94
C ASP A 59 10.61 16.74 -13.31
N PHE A 60 9.43 17.32 -13.33
CA PHE A 60 8.76 17.77 -14.55
C PHE A 60 8.39 19.25 -14.46
N LYS A 61 8.48 19.94 -15.58
CA LYS A 61 7.90 21.28 -15.68
C LYS A 61 6.38 21.18 -15.74
N PRO A 62 5.63 21.98 -14.95
CA PRO A 62 4.19 22.06 -15.08
C PRO A 62 3.78 22.56 -16.46
N LYS A 63 2.63 22.16 -16.94
CA LYS A 63 2.13 22.47 -18.30
C LYS A 63 2.12 23.96 -18.65
N GLN A 64 2.08 24.84 -17.63
CA GLN A 64 2.06 26.28 -17.82
C GLN A 64 3.42 26.90 -18.14
N TRP A 65 4.50 26.15 -17.91
CA TRP A 65 5.84 26.61 -18.23
C TRP A 65 6.22 26.27 -19.67
N GLU A 66 7.18 26.99 -20.21
CA GLU A 66 7.71 26.68 -21.53
C GLU A 66 8.35 25.28 -21.55
N GLY A 67 7.89 24.43 -22.48
CA GLY A 67 8.28 23.02 -22.54
C GLY A 67 7.68 22.18 -21.42
N GLY A 68 6.59 22.63 -20.78
CA GLY A 68 5.93 21.92 -19.69
C GLY A 68 5.24 20.63 -20.12
N HIS A 69 5.29 19.63 -19.24
CA HIS A 69 4.65 18.34 -19.48
C HIS A 69 3.13 18.45 -19.33
N PRO A 70 2.32 17.98 -20.30
CA PRO A 70 0.87 18.21 -20.31
C PRO A 70 0.11 17.52 -19.19
N ASP A 71 0.65 16.50 -18.53
CA ASP A 71 -0.01 15.76 -17.46
C ASP A 71 0.20 16.37 -16.07
N PHE A 72 1.18 17.25 -15.90
CA PHE A 72 1.47 17.90 -14.64
C PHE A 72 0.77 19.26 -14.54
N GLU A 73 0.04 19.51 -13.44
CA GLU A 73 -0.84 20.68 -13.21
C GLU A 73 -2.04 20.76 -14.19
N SER A 74 -2.59 19.60 -14.59
CA SER A 74 -3.56 19.53 -15.70
C SER A 74 -4.95 19.06 -15.33
N PHE A 75 -5.09 18.15 -14.39
CA PHE A 75 -6.31 17.39 -14.16
C PHE A 75 -7.02 17.84 -12.86
N GLY A 76 -8.24 17.42 -12.68
CA GLY A 76 -9.03 17.62 -11.47
C GLY A 76 -9.47 16.29 -10.85
N GLY A 77 -9.69 16.29 -9.54
CA GLY A 77 -9.54 15.19 -8.65
C GLY A 77 -10.62 14.14 -8.46
N THR A 78 -10.28 12.87 -8.64
CA THR A 78 -10.94 11.72 -8.01
C THR A 78 -10.04 10.49 -8.13
N THR A 79 -10.10 9.60 -7.13
CA THR A 79 -9.39 8.31 -7.19
C THR A 79 -9.87 7.49 -8.38
N THR A 80 -8.94 7.05 -9.19
CA THR A 80 -9.19 6.41 -10.47
C THR A 80 -8.37 5.13 -10.57
N VAL A 81 -8.97 4.03 -10.97
CA VAL A 81 -8.31 2.75 -11.22
C VAL A 81 -8.35 2.38 -12.70
N GLY A 82 -7.48 1.46 -13.11
CA GLY A 82 -7.43 0.96 -14.48
C GLY A 82 -6.84 1.95 -15.48
N LEU A 83 -6.01 2.87 -15.03
CA LEU A 83 -5.20 3.76 -15.89
C LEU A 83 -3.98 3.02 -16.45
N VAL A 84 -3.38 2.17 -15.65
CA VAL A 84 -2.20 1.37 -16.00
C VAL A 84 -2.57 -0.07 -16.27
N ALA A 85 -1.71 -0.77 -16.99
CA ALA A 85 -1.85 -2.22 -17.22
C ALA A 85 -1.60 -3.01 -15.92
N ASP A 86 -2.18 -4.20 -15.85
CA ASP A 86 -2.05 -5.10 -14.69
C ASP A 86 -0.64 -5.69 -14.55
N THR A 87 0.22 -5.48 -15.53
CA THR A 87 1.62 -5.95 -15.53
C THR A 87 2.57 -4.82 -15.91
N LEU A 88 3.84 -4.93 -15.49
CA LEU A 88 4.91 -4.07 -15.96
C LEU A 88 5.32 -4.41 -17.39
N SER A 89 5.87 -3.41 -18.08
CA SER A 89 6.54 -3.57 -19.38
C SER A 89 7.85 -4.36 -19.26
N GLU A 90 8.46 -4.72 -20.40
CA GLU A 90 9.73 -5.48 -20.43
C GLU A 90 10.89 -4.74 -19.73
N ASP A 91 10.87 -3.41 -19.71
CA ASP A 91 11.84 -2.59 -18.99
C ASP A 91 11.47 -2.30 -17.53
N GLY A 92 10.46 -3.02 -16.99
CA GLY A 92 10.05 -2.91 -15.59
C GLY A 92 9.32 -1.62 -15.24
N LYS A 93 8.66 -0.95 -16.20
CA LYS A 93 7.92 0.29 -15.96
C LYS A 93 6.42 0.10 -16.15
N PRO A 94 5.58 0.86 -15.44
CA PRO A 94 4.15 0.89 -15.74
C PRO A 94 3.91 1.49 -17.12
N TYR A 95 2.88 0.99 -17.79
CA TYR A 95 2.42 1.53 -19.05
C TYR A 95 0.90 1.66 -19.06
N SER A 96 0.37 2.49 -19.95
CA SER A 96 -1.06 2.73 -20.05
C SER A 96 -1.84 1.47 -20.38
N SER A 97 -2.95 1.23 -19.71
CA SER A 97 -3.90 0.16 -20.06
C SER A 97 -4.61 0.38 -21.40
N GLY A 98 -4.41 1.55 -22.03
CA GLY A 98 -5.21 2.03 -23.17
C GLY A 98 -6.46 2.80 -22.76
N ASN A 99 -6.91 2.68 -21.52
CA ASN A 99 -8.00 3.50 -20.96
C ASN A 99 -7.42 4.74 -20.27
N LEU A 100 -7.19 5.79 -21.04
CA LEU A 100 -6.59 7.04 -20.55
C LEU A 100 -7.40 7.77 -19.47
N ARG A 101 -8.61 7.32 -19.19
CA ARG A 101 -9.54 7.93 -18.22
C ARG A 101 -9.81 7.06 -17.01
N GLY A 102 -9.54 5.76 -17.10
CA GLY A 102 -9.80 4.78 -16.04
C GLY A 102 -11.25 4.75 -15.57
N PHE A 103 -11.45 4.22 -14.38
CA PHE A 103 -12.74 4.14 -13.69
C PHE A 103 -12.66 4.85 -12.36
N LYS A 104 -13.60 5.75 -12.08
CA LYS A 104 -13.69 6.43 -10.80
C LYS A 104 -14.13 5.45 -9.70
N ILE A 105 -13.42 5.41 -8.58
CA ILE A 105 -13.92 4.78 -7.35
C ILE A 105 -15.02 5.67 -6.76
N GLN A 106 -16.26 5.19 -6.77
CA GLN A 106 -17.37 5.87 -6.14
C GLN A 106 -17.55 5.45 -4.68
N SER A 107 -17.36 4.17 -4.38
CA SER A 107 -17.25 3.63 -3.03
C SER A 107 -16.14 2.60 -2.97
N GLU A 108 -15.42 2.58 -1.84
CA GLU A 108 -14.25 1.74 -1.65
C GLU A 108 -14.60 0.25 -1.58
N PHE A 109 -13.78 -0.57 -2.22
CA PHE A 109 -13.75 -2.01 -1.99
C PHE A 109 -12.99 -2.26 -0.69
N LYS A 110 -13.52 -3.12 0.16
CA LYS A 110 -12.95 -3.34 1.49
C LYS A 110 -12.84 -4.83 1.79
N ASP A 111 -11.76 -5.19 2.45
CA ASP A 111 -11.63 -6.52 3.01
C ASP A 111 -12.62 -6.79 4.16
N SER A 112 -12.63 -8.01 4.68
CA SER A 112 -13.49 -8.41 5.81
C SER A 112 -13.26 -7.62 7.09
N GLN A 113 -12.10 -6.98 7.24
CA GLN A 113 -11.75 -6.12 8.38
C GLN A 113 -12.08 -4.64 8.11
N GLY A 114 -12.57 -4.30 6.93
CA GLY A 114 -12.97 -2.94 6.57
C GLY A 114 -11.85 -2.06 6.05
N ARG A 115 -10.66 -2.62 5.74
CA ARG A 115 -9.54 -1.91 5.13
C ARG A 115 -9.77 -1.77 3.62
N ASN A 116 -9.39 -0.64 3.03
CA ASN A 116 -9.53 -0.43 1.60
C ASN A 116 -8.54 -1.31 0.84
N ILE A 117 -9.02 -1.99 -0.19
CA ILE A 117 -8.23 -2.87 -1.05
C ILE A 117 -8.35 -2.44 -2.51
N ASN A 118 -7.39 -2.86 -3.34
CA ASN A 118 -7.50 -2.73 -4.79
C ASN A 118 -8.77 -3.47 -5.26
N PRO A 119 -9.62 -2.86 -6.09
CA PRO A 119 -10.82 -3.52 -6.64
C PRO A 119 -10.56 -4.89 -7.29
N SER A 120 -9.38 -5.08 -7.89
CA SER A 120 -8.97 -6.36 -8.48
C SER A 120 -8.74 -7.47 -7.45
N MET A 121 -8.54 -7.11 -6.17
CA MET A 121 -8.35 -8.04 -5.06
C MET A 121 -9.64 -8.42 -4.34
N TYR A 122 -10.78 -7.89 -4.79
CA TYR A 122 -12.07 -8.16 -4.17
C TYR A 122 -12.47 -9.64 -4.31
N ASP A 123 -12.71 -10.28 -3.18
CA ASP A 123 -13.14 -11.68 -3.09
C ASP A 123 -14.27 -11.83 -2.06
N PRO A 124 -15.50 -12.04 -2.50
CA PRO A 124 -16.65 -12.20 -1.60
C PRO A 124 -16.55 -13.44 -0.71
N ASP A 125 -15.84 -14.48 -1.14
CA ASP A 125 -15.67 -15.71 -0.38
C ASP A 125 -14.75 -15.52 0.85
N GLN A 126 -13.92 -14.48 0.84
CA GLN A 126 -13.12 -14.02 1.97
C GLN A 126 -13.86 -13.03 2.88
N GLY A 127 -15.15 -12.78 2.61
CA GLY A 127 -15.98 -11.85 3.38
C GLY A 127 -15.77 -10.38 3.05
N ASP A 128 -15.22 -10.09 1.89
CA ASP A 128 -15.00 -8.72 1.42
C ASP A 128 -16.31 -8.00 1.11
N ARG A 129 -16.26 -6.68 1.18
CA ARG A 129 -17.37 -5.80 0.82
C ARG A 129 -17.09 -5.12 -0.49
N ALA A 130 -18.00 -5.34 -1.46
CA ALA A 130 -17.92 -4.71 -2.76
C ALA A 130 -18.02 -3.18 -2.64
N GLY A 131 -17.14 -2.51 -3.35
CA GLY A 131 -17.26 -1.11 -3.68
C GLY A 131 -18.02 -0.89 -4.98
N SER A 132 -17.85 0.28 -5.58
CA SER A 132 -18.40 0.58 -6.89
C SER A 132 -17.48 1.44 -7.74
N LEU A 133 -17.43 1.12 -9.02
CA LEU A 133 -16.70 1.84 -10.04
C LEU A 133 -17.70 2.51 -11.00
N VAL A 134 -17.34 3.71 -11.45
CA VAL A 134 -18.15 4.44 -12.45
C VAL A 134 -17.27 4.76 -13.65
N SER A 135 -17.76 4.36 -14.83
CA SER A 135 -17.26 4.85 -16.11
C SER A 135 -17.95 6.16 -16.46
N GLY A 136 -17.23 7.16 -16.93
CA GLY A 136 -17.85 8.42 -17.32
C GLY A 136 -16.83 9.51 -17.57
N PRO A 137 -17.27 10.77 -17.80
CA PRO A 137 -16.35 11.86 -18.00
C PRO A 137 -15.52 12.08 -16.74
N ASN A 138 -14.40 11.37 -16.68
CA ASN A 138 -13.41 11.54 -15.67
C ASN A 138 -12.38 12.54 -16.20
N SER A 139 -12.11 13.59 -15.43
CA SER A 139 -11.11 14.58 -15.79
C SER A 139 -9.69 14.15 -15.39
N ASN A 140 -9.56 13.02 -14.73
CA ASN A 140 -8.27 12.42 -14.36
C ASN A 140 -7.73 11.52 -15.46
N GLY A 141 -6.46 11.18 -15.36
CA GLY A 141 -5.78 10.24 -16.24
C GLY A 141 -4.58 10.87 -16.93
N PHE A 142 -4.35 10.42 -18.16
CA PHE A 142 -3.22 10.83 -18.98
C PHE A 142 -3.68 11.56 -20.23
N THR A 143 -2.83 12.45 -20.77
CA THR A 143 -3.08 13.09 -22.07
C THR A 143 -2.94 12.10 -23.22
N SER A 144 -1.97 11.18 -23.11
CA SER A 144 -1.78 10.05 -24.05
C SER A 144 -0.90 8.98 -23.40
N SER A 145 -0.86 7.78 -23.99
CA SER A 145 0.02 6.69 -23.55
C SER A 145 1.50 7.09 -23.70
N GLU A 146 1.88 7.73 -24.79
CA GLU A 146 3.26 8.17 -25.05
C GLU A 146 3.72 9.24 -24.04
N ARG A 147 2.79 10.05 -23.50
CA ARG A 147 3.11 11.01 -22.45
C ARG A 147 3.28 10.33 -21.10
N PHE A 148 2.46 9.35 -20.80
CA PHE A 148 2.60 8.55 -19.60
C PHE A 148 3.91 7.73 -19.59
N ASP A 149 4.34 7.21 -20.72
CA ASP A 149 5.60 6.47 -20.86
C ASP A 149 6.83 7.29 -20.44
N GLN A 150 6.72 8.62 -20.42
CA GLN A 150 7.80 9.53 -20.01
C GLN A 150 7.93 9.67 -18.49
N TRP A 151 6.94 9.22 -17.70
CA TRP A 151 6.89 9.52 -16.27
C TRP A 151 7.99 8.79 -15.48
N TYR A 152 8.33 7.58 -15.86
CA TYR A 152 9.28 6.73 -15.14
C TYR A 152 10.51 6.37 -15.99
N ARG A 153 10.79 7.14 -17.01
CA ARG A 153 11.96 7.03 -17.87
C ARG A 153 12.66 8.37 -17.98
N ASP A 154 13.99 8.34 -18.07
CA ASP A 154 14.77 9.56 -18.27
C ASP A 154 14.65 9.99 -19.73
N VAL A 155 14.00 11.12 -19.98
CA VAL A 155 13.73 11.65 -21.32
C VAL A 155 14.36 13.03 -21.47
N PRO A 156 15.43 13.16 -22.27
CA PRO A 156 16.10 14.45 -22.47
C PRO A 156 15.14 15.57 -22.88
N GLY A 157 15.19 16.70 -22.14
CA GLY A 157 14.33 17.87 -22.38
C GLY A 157 12.92 17.76 -21.83
N VAL A 158 12.50 16.61 -21.29
CA VAL A 158 11.20 16.41 -20.67
C VAL A 158 11.30 16.40 -19.14
N ASN A 159 12.20 15.62 -18.59
CA ASN A 159 12.42 15.52 -17.14
C ASN A 159 13.91 15.63 -16.79
N LEU A 160 14.17 15.84 -15.50
CA LEU A 160 15.49 15.71 -14.90
C LEU A 160 15.36 14.72 -13.73
N SER A 161 16.36 13.89 -13.52
CA SER A 161 16.32 12.86 -12.47
C SER A 161 17.44 13.00 -11.46
N GLN A 162 17.15 12.56 -10.22
CA GLN A 162 18.14 12.35 -9.18
C GLN A 162 17.75 11.17 -8.28
N SER A 163 18.74 10.60 -7.59
CA SER A 163 18.50 9.56 -6.60
C SER A 163 18.45 10.15 -5.20
N ILE A 164 17.53 9.65 -4.39
CA ILE A 164 17.42 9.90 -2.96
C ILE A 164 17.31 8.58 -2.22
N GLN A 165 17.36 8.61 -0.88
CA GLN A 165 17.14 7.44 -0.05
C GLN A 165 16.03 7.71 0.97
N LEU A 166 15.05 6.81 1.08
CA LEU A 166 14.00 6.86 2.10
C LEU A 166 14.33 5.92 3.24
N THR A 167 14.18 6.38 4.47
CA THR A 167 14.38 5.59 5.68
C THR A 167 13.05 5.16 6.29
N LEU A 168 12.74 3.87 6.22
CA LEU A 168 11.60 3.29 6.95
C LEU A 168 12.07 2.93 8.36
N ASN A 169 11.40 3.44 9.37
CA ASN A 169 11.70 3.18 10.77
C ASN A 169 10.86 2.03 11.31
N ARG A 170 11.48 1.10 12.04
CA ARG A 170 10.76 0.03 12.72
C ARG A 170 9.92 0.59 13.87
N VAL A 171 8.67 0.17 13.94
CA VAL A 171 7.81 0.49 15.09
C VAL A 171 8.27 -0.36 16.27
N PRO A 172 8.66 0.25 17.42
CA PRO A 172 9.21 -0.48 18.55
C PRO A 172 8.36 -1.66 19.01
N GLY A 173 8.98 -2.82 19.22
CA GLY A 173 8.33 -4.04 19.67
C GLY A 173 7.49 -4.75 18.59
N THR A 174 7.64 -4.38 17.33
CA THR A 174 6.95 -5.02 16.20
C THR A 174 7.93 -5.33 15.06
N ASP A 175 7.48 -6.06 14.06
CA ASP A 175 8.13 -6.29 12.77
C ASP A 175 7.76 -5.24 11.70
N ARG A 176 7.02 -4.21 12.08
CA ARG A 176 6.44 -3.22 11.18
C ARG A 176 7.40 -2.04 10.96
N TYR A 177 7.59 -1.69 9.69
CA TYR A 177 8.37 -0.55 9.23
C TYR A 177 7.47 0.52 8.63
N VAL A 178 7.80 1.78 8.90
CA VAL A 178 7.01 2.94 8.44
C VAL A 178 7.94 4.03 7.93
N PHE A 179 7.64 4.54 6.74
CA PHE A 179 8.00 5.89 6.30
C PHE A 179 6.74 6.74 6.30
N ASP A 180 6.78 7.95 6.85
CA ASP A 180 5.65 8.88 6.87
C ASP A 180 6.14 10.31 6.63
N SER A 181 5.84 10.85 5.46
CA SER A 181 6.21 12.20 5.06
C SER A 181 5.63 13.31 5.95
N ALA A 182 4.59 13.00 6.74
CA ALA A 182 4.03 13.96 7.69
C ALA A 182 4.98 14.23 8.88
N THR A 183 5.85 13.27 9.20
CA THR A 183 6.81 13.33 10.32
C THR A 183 8.25 13.31 9.88
N ASP A 184 8.51 12.98 8.61
CA ASP A 184 9.84 13.04 8.02
C ASP A 184 10.33 14.49 7.93
N THR A 185 11.62 14.71 8.19
CA THR A 185 12.26 16.04 8.15
C THR A 185 13.36 16.13 7.11
N GLU A 186 13.68 15.03 6.45
CA GLU A 186 14.73 14.94 5.45
C GLU A 186 14.19 15.32 4.05
N HIS A 187 13.00 14.84 3.71
CA HIS A 187 12.40 15.01 2.38
C HIS A 187 11.22 15.99 2.38
N GLY A 188 11.30 17.01 3.19
CA GLY A 188 10.30 18.07 3.30
C GLY A 188 9.73 18.19 4.71
N THR A 189 8.95 19.23 4.94
CA THR A 189 8.30 19.49 6.22
C THR A 189 6.79 19.42 6.03
N HIS A 190 6.14 18.48 6.72
CA HIS A 190 4.70 18.24 6.63
C HIS A 190 4.22 17.88 5.22
N GLY A 191 4.91 16.97 4.56
CA GLY A 191 4.62 16.46 3.23
C GLY A 191 5.86 15.90 2.55
N PHE A 192 5.66 15.24 1.41
CA PHE A 192 6.73 14.64 0.63
C PHE A 192 7.21 15.61 -0.45
N PHE A 193 8.33 16.27 -0.22
CA PHE A 193 8.90 17.28 -1.11
C PHE A 193 10.41 17.08 -1.26
N PRO A 194 10.84 15.97 -1.84
CA PRO A 194 12.24 15.53 -1.84
C PRO A 194 13.18 16.40 -2.69
N ILE A 195 12.65 17.26 -3.56
CA ILE A 195 13.42 18.07 -4.53
C ILE A 195 13.06 19.54 -4.49
N ASN A 196 12.64 20.07 -3.32
CA ASN A 196 12.39 21.51 -3.18
C ASN A 196 13.64 22.33 -3.50
N GLY A 197 13.49 23.33 -4.38
CA GLY A 197 14.58 24.21 -4.81
C GLY A 197 15.60 23.56 -5.73
N GLU A 198 15.38 22.32 -6.17
CA GLU A 198 16.30 21.56 -7.01
C GLU A 198 15.74 21.34 -8.43
N LEU A 199 16.58 20.84 -9.33
CA LEU A 199 16.26 20.46 -10.71
C LEU A 199 15.57 21.58 -11.52
N TYR A 200 14.28 21.46 -11.88
CA TYR A 200 13.54 22.56 -12.53
C TYR A 200 13.05 23.61 -11.52
N GLY A 201 13.10 23.33 -10.23
CA GLY A 201 12.75 24.24 -9.15
C GLY A 201 11.28 24.20 -8.75
N ASP A 202 10.95 25.08 -7.81
CA ASP A 202 9.64 25.12 -7.17
C ASP A 202 8.60 25.81 -8.06
N PHE A 203 7.34 25.40 -7.89
CA PHE A 203 6.22 25.99 -8.64
C PHE A 203 5.46 27.03 -7.83
N ARG A 204 5.07 26.67 -6.60
CA ARG A 204 4.34 27.56 -5.69
C ARG A 204 4.76 27.31 -4.25
N SER A 205 4.73 28.37 -3.43
CA SER A 205 4.98 28.25 -1.98
C SER A 205 6.32 27.60 -1.64
N ASP A 206 7.35 27.88 -2.46
CA ASP A 206 8.70 27.31 -2.31
C ASP A 206 8.68 25.77 -2.20
N ARG A 207 7.90 25.13 -3.06
CA ARG A 207 7.77 23.67 -3.14
C ARG A 207 7.66 23.17 -4.57
N ASN A 208 8.26 22.01 -4.80
CA ASN A 208 8.10 21.26 -6.04
C ASN A 208 6.93 20.26 -5.89
N TYR A 209 5.96 20.33 -6.80
CA TYR A 209 4.76 19.47 -6.84
C TYR A 209 4.65 18.65 -8.14
N HIS A 210 5.70 18.56 -8.93
CA HIS A 210 5.62 17.98 -10.26
C HIS A 210 6.71 16.95 -10.48
N PHE A 211 6.63 15.86 -9.75
CA PHE A 211 7.65 14.81 -9.82
C PHE A 211 7.04 13.41 -9.77
N THR A 212 7.81 12.45 -10.22
CA THR A 212 7.53 11.03 -10.00
C THR A 212 8.57 10.41 -9.09
N THR A 213 8.16 9.40 -8.33
CA THR A 213 9.02 8.60 -7.47
C THR A 213 8.97 7.15 -7.91
N GLU A 214 10.12 6.55 -8.11
CA GLU A 214 10.27 5.15 -8.43
C GLU A 214 11.13 4.47 -7.38
N ILE A 215 10.64 3.36 -6.80
CA ILE A 215 11.32 2.55 -5.80
C ILE A 215 11.26 1.10 -6.25
N ASN A 216 12.43 0.48 -6.40
CA ASN A 216 12.54 -0.93 -6.78
C ASN A 216 13.17 -1.70 -5.63
N THR A 217 12.46 -2.70 -5.11
CA THR A 217 12.87 -3.48 -3.95
C THR A 217 12.58 -4.96 -4.15
N GLU A 218 13.13 -5.77 -3.26
CA GLU A 218 12.79 -7.18 -3.15
C GLU A 218 12.50 -7.57 -1.70
N PHE A 219 11.74 -8.62 -1.51
CA PHE A 219 11.45 -9.22 -0.22
C PHE A 219 11.31 -10.75 -0.36
N THR A 220 11.47 -11.47 0.75
CA THR A 220 11.14 -12.90 0.79
C THR A 220 9.74 -13.08 1.35
N PHE A 221 8.89 -13.77 0.61
CA PHE A 221 7.53 -14.08 1.05
C PHE A 221 7.51 -15.28 2.01
N HIS A 222 6.75 -15.14 3.10
CA HIS A 222 6.51 -16.21 4.07
C HIS A 222 5.00 -16.36 4.30
N ARG A 223 4.45 -17.51 3.87
CA ARG A 223 3.02 -17.81 3.97
C ARG A 223 2.57 -17.87 5.45
N ASP A 224 1.37 -17.37 5.73
CA ASP A 224 0.72 -17.41 7.06
C ASP A 224 1.51 -16.69 8.19
N THR A 225 2.40 -15.76 7.82
CA THR A 225 3.15 -14.96 8.81
C THR A 225 2.60 -13.55 8.99
N GLY A 226 1.52 -13.19 8.27
CA GLY A 226 0.89 -11.88 8.36
C GLY A 226 1.69 -10.77 7.66
N GLN A 227 2.37 -11.10 6.58
CA GLN A 227 3.06 -10.10 5.76
C GLN A 227 2.06 -9.16 5.10
N ILE A 228 2.26 -7.86 5.32
CA ILE A 228 1.40 -6.81 4.79
C ILE A 228 2.20 -5.72 4.09
N PHE A 229 1.51 -5.06 3.16
CA PHE A 229 1.93 -3.78 2.59
C PHE A 229 0.75 -2.81 2.59
N LYS A 230 1.00 -1.57 2.95
CA LYS A 230 -0.01 -0.51 2.92
C LYS A 230 0.62 0.76 2.38
N PHE A 231 -0.03 1.36 1.42
CA PHE A 231 0.29 2.71 0.98
C PHE A 231 -0.81 3.68 1.40
N THR A 232 -0.40 4.89 1.77
CA THR A 232 -1.31 6.01 2.05
C THR A 232 -0.69 7.28 1.48
N GLY A 233 -1.36 7.94 0.56
CA GLY A 233 -0.83 9.16 -0.07
C GLY A 233 -1.76 9.80 -1.10
N ASP A 234 -1.21 10.71 -1.86
CA ASP A 234 -1.71 11.43 -3.04
C ASP A 234 -0.50 11.78 -3.95
N ASP A 235 -0.58 11.95 -5.26
CA ASP A 235 -1.70 11.71 -6.17
C ASP A 235 -1.72 10.25 -6.66
N ASP A 236 -1.11 9.95 -7.83
CA ASP A 236 -1.11 8.58 -8.40
C ASP A 236 -0.13 7.66 -7.70
N VAL A 237 -0.58 6.45 -7.37
CA VAL A 237 0.28 5.38 -6.86
C VAL A 237 -0.08 4.04 -7.46
N TRP A 238 0.92 3.35 -7.96
CA TRP A 238 0.84 1.96 -8.42
C TRP A 238 1.93 1.13 -7.75
N VAL A 239 1.55 -0.02 -7.22
CA VAL A 239 2.51 -0.98 -6.65
C VAL A 239 2.35 -2.30 -7.37
N TYR A 240 3.48 -2.88 -7.72
CA TYR A 240 3.57 -4.18 -8.37
C TYR A 240 4.38 -5.14 -7.52
N ILE A 241 3.97 -6.39 -7.48
CA ILE A 241 4.74 -7.50 -6.92
C ILE A 241 4.96 -8.53 -8.04
N ASP A 242 6.23 -8.87 -8.27
CA ASP A 242 6.63 -9.76 -9.38
C ASP A 242 6.02 -9.31 -10.72
N GLY A 243 6.01 -8.00 -10.94
CA GLY A 243 5.44 -7.36 -12.12
C GLY A 243 3.92 -7.36 -12.21
N GLN A 244 3.17 -7.79 -11.20
CA GLN A 244 1.70 -7.80 -11.16
C GLN A 244 1.15 -6.68 -10.25
N LEU A 245 0.18 -5.92 -10.75
CA LEU A 245 -0.42 -4.76 -10.07
C LEU A 245 -1.20 -5.19 -8.82
N VAL A 246 -0.81 -4.70 -7.66
CA VAL A 246 -1.44 -5.02 -6.37
C VAL A 246 -2.04 -3.80 -5.66
N VAL A 247 -1.56 -2.59 -5.94
CA VAL A 247 -2.15 -1.31 -5.48
C VAL A 247 -2.43 -0.45 -6.70
N ASP A 248 -3.65 0.06 -6.82
CA ASP A 248 -4.08 0.96 -7.90
C ASP A 248 -4.83 2.15 -7.30
N LEU A 249 -4.12 3.26 -7.14
CA LEU A 249 -4.60 4.54 -6.64
C LEU A 249 -4.20 5.63 -7.65
N GLY A 250 -4.75 5.55 -8.85
CA GLY A 250 -4.45 6.53 -9.89
C GLY A 250 -5.32 7.78 -9.81
N GLY A 251 -4.87 8.81 -10.51
CA GLY A 251 -5.53 10.11 -10.63
C GLY A 251 -5.25 11.05 -9.46
N LEU A 252 -5.60 12.32 -9.67
CA LEU A 252 -5.48 13.33 -8.63
C LEU A 252 -6.56 13.15 -7.57
N HIS A 253 -6.17 12.91 -6.34
CA HIS A 253 -7.11 12.68 -5.25
C HIS A 253 -6.57 13.18 -3.90
N PRO A 254 -7.45 13.52 -2.94
CA PRO A 254 -7.01 13.69 -1.56
C PRO A 254 -6.38 12.40 -1.04
N LYS A 255 -5.54 12.50 -0.01
CA LYS A 255 -4.91 11.37 0.67
C LYS A 255 -5.83 10.14 0.74
N ARG A 256 -5.41 9.03 0.14
CA ARG A 256 -6.10 7.74 0.08
C ARG A 256 -5.18 6.62 0.52
N GLU A 257 -5.76 5.48 0.84
CA GLU A 257 -5.00 4.30 1.20
C GLU A 257 -5.53 3.05 0.51
N GLN A 258 -4.62 2.13 0.23
CA GLN A 258 -4.93 0.73 -0.05
C GLN A 258 -4.04 -0.17 0.80
N PHE A 259 -4.65 -1.25 1.26
CA PHE A 259 -4.05 -2.28 2.10
C PHE A 259 -3.93 -3.58 1.31
N LEU A 260 -2.81 -4.24 1.46
CA LEU A 260 -2.54 -5.54 0.90
C LEU A 260 -2.12 -6.52 2.00
N ASP A 261 -2.82 -7.62 2.11
CA ASP A 261 -2.43 -8.82 2.82
C ASP A 261 -1.80 -9.77 1.79
N LEU A 262 -0.53 -10.09 1.94
CA LEU A 262 0.18 -10.86 0.94
C LEU A 262 -0.30 -12.32 0.86
N ASP A 263 -0.89 -12.84 1.93
CA ASP A 263 -1.46 -14.20 1.92
C ASP A 263 -2.64 -14.35 0.95
N ARG A 264 -3.22 -13.24 0.49
CA ARG A 264 -4.26 -13.21 -0.57
C ARG A 264 -3.69 -13.44 -1.98
N LEU A 265 -2.38 -13.33 -2.16
CA LEU A 265 -1.72 -13.47 -3.46
C LEU A 265 -1.36 -14.94 -3.68
N GLU A 266 -2.26 -15.66 -4.36
CA GLU A 266 -2.12 -17.11 -4.56
C GLU A 266 -0.89 -17.52 -5.38
N TRP A 267 -0.38 -16.61 -6.23
CA TRP A 267 0.82 -16.87 -7.04
C TRP A 267 2.13 -16.82 -6.26
N LEU A 268 2.13 -16.25 -5.05
CA LEU A 268 3.33 -16.22 -4.21
C LEU A 268 3.57 -17.59 -3.57
N GLN A 269 4.83 -18.01 -3.57
CA GLN A 269 5.29 -19.29 -3.00
C GLN A 269 6.14 -19.03 -1.76
N ASP A 270 5.85 -19.75 -0.69
CA ASP A 270 6.56 -19.62 0.58
C ASP A 270 8.09 -19.77 0.43
N GLY A 271 8.84 -18.90 1.09
CA GLY A 271 10.31 -18.86 1.07
C GLY A 271 10.93 -18.31 -0.22
N ARG A 272 10.13 -17.86 -1.21
CA ARG A 272 10.66 -17.26 -2.44
C ARG A 272 10.82 -15.74 -2.31
N THR A 273 11.82 -15.20 -3.01
CA THR A 273 12.06 -13.76 -3.15
C THR A 273 11.32 -13.24 -4.37
N TYR A 274 10.68 -12.09 -4.20
CA TYR A 274 9.90 -11.37 -5.21
C TYR A 274 10.28 -9.89 -5.23
N THR A 275 10.13 -9.25 -6.38
CA THR A 275 10.24 -7.80 -6.48
C THR A 275 8.98 -7.14 -5.91
N LEU A 276 9.15 -5.94 -5.36
CA LEU A 276 8.11 -4.99 -5.03
C LEU A 276 8.52 -3.63 -5.56
N ASP A 277 7.75 -3.13 -6.52
CA ASP A 277 8.03 -1.90 -7.24
C ASP A 277 6.94 -0.88 -6.94
N ILE A 278 7.33 0.32 -6.51
CA ILE A 278 6.42 1.43 -6.18
C ILE A 278 6.64 2.55 -7.18
N PHE A 279 5.56 2.98 -7.81
CA PHE A 279 5.52 4.10 -8.74
C PHE A 279 4.52 5.13 -8.23
N HIS A 280 5.01 6.32 -7.90
CA HIS A 280 4.21 7.43 -7.41
C HIS A 280 4.40 8.65 -8.31
N ALA A 281 3.36 9.47 -8.43
CA ALA A 281 3.45 10.75 -9.11
C ALA A 281 2.72 11.83 -8.34
N GLU A 282 3.43 12.90 -7.97
CA GLU A 282 2.85 14.15 -7.50
C GLU A 282 2.65 15.07 -8.69
N ARG A 283 1.39 15.46 -8.95
CA ARG A 283 1.06 16.20 -10.20
C ARG A 283 0.43 17.54 -9.99
N ARG A 284 0.09 17.91 -8.75
CA ARG A 284 -0.66 19.13 -8.48
C ARG A 284 -0.32 19.78 -7.14
N PHE A 285 -0.32 21.13 -7.12
CA PHE A 285 0.03 21.97 -5.97
C PHE A 285 -1.01 21.92 -4.84
N SER A 286 -1.35 20.87 -4.22
CA SER A 286 -2.36 20.90 -3.12
C SER A 286 -2.13 19.87 -2.02
N GLY A 287 -0.94 19.56 -1.70
CA GLY A 287 -0.51 18.54 -0.77
C GLY A 287 0.49 17.65 -1.46
N SER A 288 1.22 16.90 -0.72
CA SER A 288 2.04 15.79 -1.19
C SER A 288 2.22 14.88 0.01
N ASN A 289 1.56 13.74 0.00
CA ASN A 289 1.59 12.80 1.10
C ASN A 289 2.10 11.45 0.62
N PHE A 290 3.11 10.94 1.28
CA PHE A 290 3.69 9.63 0.97
C PHE A 290 3.92 8.87 2.27
N ARG A 291 3.22 7.76 2.46
CA ARG A 291 3.40 6.90 3.62
C ARG A 291 3.35 5.44 3.21
N VAL A 292 4.40 4.73 3.54
CA VAL A 292 4.51 3.28 3.43
C VAL A 292 4.48 2.68 4.82
N GLU A 293 3.71 1.61 5.00
CA GLU A 293 3.68 0.78 6.20
C GLU A 293 3.71 -0.69 5.77
N THR A 294 4.68 -1.45 6.29
CA THR A 294 4.88 -2.84 5.87
C THR A 294 5.53 -3.67 6.96
N THR A 295 5.30 -4.99 6.95
CA THR A 295 6.06 -5.98 7.71
C THR A 295 7.10 -6.69 6.84
N LEU A 296 7.23 -6.30 5.58
CA LEU A 296 8.22 -6.86 4.66
C LEU A 296 9.61 -6.32 4.99
N GLN A 297 10.60 -7.19 4.97
CA GLN A 297 12.00 -6.80 5.04
C GLN A 297 12.48 -6.45 3.63
N LEU A 298 12.15 -5.22 3.22
CA LEU A 298 12.47 -4.71 1.89
C LEU A 298 13.98 -4.47 1.75
N ARG A 299 14.52 -4.80 0.60
CA ARG A 299 15.91 -4.51 0.19
C ARG A 299 15.90 -3.83 -1.16
N SER A 300 16.61 -2.72 -1.31
CA SER A 300 16.77 -2.05 -2.61
C SER A 300 17.45 -2.97 -3.62
N ILE A 301 17.01 -2.86 -4.86
CA ILE A 301 17.61 -3.51 -6.01
C ILE A 301 18.28 -2.41 -6.84
N GLU A 302 19.58 -2.55 -7.11
CA GLU A 302 20.24 -1.72 -8.12
C GLU A 302 19.72 -2.12 -9.50
N LEU A 303 18.86 -1.30 -10.08
CA LEU A 303 18.49 -1.45 -11.47
C LEU A 303 19.68 -1.02 -12.34
N PRO A 304 19.94 -1.73 -13.46
CA PRO A 304 20.90 -1.24 -14.43
C PRO A 304 20.46 0.15 -14.90
N PRO A 305 21.39 1.11 -15.07
CA PRO A 305 21.03 2.45 -15.53
C PRO A 305 20.24 2.33 -16.82
N THR A 306 19.03 2.88 -16.86
CA THR A 306 18.24 3.00 -18.09
C THR A 306 18.85 4.09 -18.96
N ALA A 307 20.08 3.86 -19.44
CA ALA A 307 20.59 4.60 -20.55
C ALA A 307 19.73 4.21 -21.76
N ALA A 308 18.90 5.13 -22.23
CA ALA A 308 18.24 4.97 -23.49
C ALA A 308 19.31 4.67 -24.55
N LEU A 309 19.31 3.43 -25.04
CA LEU A 309 20.05 3.07 -26.25
C LEU A 309 19.34 3.78 -27.40
N TYR A 310 19.76 5.00 -27.68
CA TYR A 310 19.50 5.67 -28.93
C TYR A 310 20.76 5.47 -29.80
N ASP A 311 20.72 4.44 -30.64
CA ASP A 311 21.49 4.40 -31.87
C ASP A 311 20.69 5.06 -33.01
#